data_6723325913ed6d1d48882d1ab1e29d08
#
_entry.id   6723325913ed6d1d48882d1ab1e29d08
#
_cell.length_a   1.000
_cell.length_b   1.000
_cell.length_c   1.000
_cell.angle_alpha   90.00
_cell.angle_beta   90.00
_cell.angle_gamma   90.00
#
_symmetry.space_group_name_H-M   'P 1'
#
loop_
_entity.id
_entity.type
_entity.pdbx_description
1 polymer ?
#
loop_
_entity_poly.entity_id
_entity_poly.type
_entity_poly.pdbx_seq_one_letter_code
_entity_poly.pdbx_strand_id
1 'polypeptide(L)'
;LGLRGKCTNVVTACASGTHCIGDAFRAIQYDDADIMFAGGAESSICPTGIAGFQSLTALSTSDDPLYASIPFDKNRKGFVLGEGAGVVVLEELEHAKARGAHIYAEVVGHGATADAFHITSPCEDGSGAAKAMELAMTEAKAAPEEITYINAHGTGTHHNDLFETRAIKLAFGEAAKNVCINSTKSMTGHLLGAAGGVEFVVCAKSVEEGYIHQTMGTKETDEECDLDYTIGAPKEKDVV
;
A
#
# COMPACT_ATOMS: atom_id res chain seq x y z
N LEU A 1 1.75 -26.41 -11.25
CA LEU A 1 2.93 -25.56 -11.54
C LEU A 1 4.26 -26.32 -11.32
N GLY A 2 4.28 -27.36 -10.51
CA GLY A 2 5.49 -28.14 -10.24
C GLY A 2 6.49 -27.44 -9.30
N LEU A 3 6.11 -26.36 -8.67
CA LEU A 3 6.93 -25.64 -7.69
C LEU A 3 7.14 -26.48 -6.44
N ARG A 4 8.37 -26.53 -5.91
CA ARG A 4 8.76 -27.39 -4.79
C ARG A 4 9.48 -26.62 -3.66
N GLY A 5 9.57 -25.30 -3.79
CA GLY A 5 10.20 -24.45 -2.80
C GLY A 5 9.34 -24.21 -1.56
N LYS A 6 9.76 -23.26 -0.75
CA LYS A 6 9.07 -22.83 0.47
C LYS A 6 7.62 -22.41 0.16
N CYS A 7 6.67 -22.90 0.94
CA CYS A 7 5.27 -22.48 0.89
C CYS A 7 4.85 -22.04 2.31
N THR A 8 4.54 -20.78 2.46
CA THR A 8 4.19 -20.17 3.76
C THR A 8 2.96 -19.28 3.65
N ASN A 9 2.32 -19.05 4.77
CA ASN A 9 1.24 -18.09 4.92
C ASN A 9 1.67 -16.99 5.88
N VAL A 10 1.56 -15.74 5.44
CA VAL A 10 1.87 -14.55 6.23
C VAL A 10 0.56 -13.92 6.67
N VAL A 11 0.40 -13.72 7.98
CA VAL A 11 -0.81 -13.11 8.56
C VAL A 11 -0.42 -11.92 9.43
N THR A 12 -0.56 -10.73 8.88
CA THR A 12 -0.25 -9.45 9.53
C THR A 12 -1.36 -8.41 9.23
N ALA A 13 -2.61 -8.87 9.33
CA ALA A 13 -3.81 -8.06 9.04
C ALA A 13 -3.71 -7.40 7.65
N CYS A 14 -3.95 -6.09 7.55
CA CYS A 14 -3.93 -5.37 6.28
C CYS A 14 -2.55 -5.36 5.59
N ALA A 15 -1.48 -5.60 6.31
CA ALA A 15 -0.12 -5.65 5.79
C ALA A 15 0.28 -7.04 5.24
N SER A 16 -0.59 -8.06 5.33
CA SER A 16 -0.25 -9.44 4.96
C SER A 16 0.28 -9.56 3.53
N GLY A 17 -0.36 -8.93 2.56
CA GLY A 17 0.08 -8.93 1.16
C GLY A 17 1.45 -8.30 0.97
N THR A 18 1.69 -7.15 1.58
CA THR A 18 2.98 -6.44 1.51
C THR A 18 4.10 -7.22 2.20
N HIS A 19 3.85 -7.77 3.39
CA HIS A 19 4.83 -8.61 4.09
C HIS A 19 5.14 -9.89 3.32
N CYS A 20 4.12 -10.54 2.71
CA CYS A 20 4.32 -11.71 1.87
C CYS A 20 5.25 -11.42 0.70
N ILE A 21 5.08 -10.26 0.04
CA ILE A 21 5.95 -9.82 -1.05
C ILE A 21 7.36 -9.52 -0.53
N GLY A 22 7.49 -8.86 0.64
CA GLY A 22 8.77 -8.59 1.28
C GLY A 22 9.54 -9.86 1.67
N ASP A 23 8.84 -10.85 2.23
CA ASP A 23 9.46 -12.15 2.56
C ASP A 23 9.93 -12.90 1.31
N ALA A 24 9.16 -12.84 0.22
CA ALA A 24 9.55 -13.43 -1.06
C ALA A 24 10.75 -12.70 -1.68
N PHE A 25 10.79 -11.37 -1.60
CA PHE A 25 11.94 -10.57 -2.01
C PHE A 25 13.21 -10.98 -1.24
N ARG A 26 13.12 -11.15 0.09
CA ARG A 26 14.24 -11.65 0.92
C ARG A 26 14.68 -13.04 0.51
N ALA A 27 13.76 -13.96 0.25
CA ALA A 27 14.09 -15.32 -0.15
C ALA A 27 14.91 -15.32 -1.46
N ILE A 28 14.57 -14.46 -2.41
CA ILE A 28 15.33 -14.30 -3.67
C ILE A 28 16.69 -13.65 -3.40
N GLN A 29 16.76 -12.59 -2.58
CA GLN A 29 18.02 -11.94 -2.21
C GLN A 29 19.02 -12.87 -1.52
N TYR A 30 18.52 -13.84 -0.73
CA TYR A 30 19.35 -14.80 0.00
C TYR A 30 19.64 -16.09 -0.81
N ASP A 31 19.26 -16.13 -2.08
CA ASP A 31 19.47 -17.27 -2.97
C ASP A 31 18.72 -18.55 -2.50
N ASP A 32 17.63 -18.36 -1.76
CA ASP A 32 16.74 -19.45 -1.35
C ASP A 32 15.79 -19.88 -2.48
N ALA A 33 15.55 -19.00 -3.47
CA ALA A 33 14.70 -19.26 -4.64
C ALA A 33 15.00 -18.30 -5.79
N ASP A 34 14.93 -18.79 -7.02
CA ASP A 34 15.01 -17.94 -8.25
C ASP A 34 13.68 -17.26 -8.53
N ILE A 35 12.55 -17.90 -8.21
CA ILE A 35 11.18 -17.44 -8.49
C ILE A 35 10.29 -17.69 -7.28
N MET A 36 9.52 -16.67 -6.91
CA MET A 36 8.51 -16.72 -5.85
C MET A 36 7.17 -16.16 -6.33
N PHE A 37 6.08 -16.84 -5.98
CA PHE A 37 4.74 -16.27 -6.05
C PHE A 37 4.42 -15.65 -4.69
N ALA A 38 4.01 -14.39 -4.67
CA ALA A 38 3.74 -13.65 -3.46
C ALA A 38 2.55 -12.69 -3.63
N GLY A 39 1.83 -12.42 -2.56
CA GLY A 39 0.70 -11.51 -2.58
C GLY A 39 -0.29 -11.80 -1.47
N GLY A 40 -1.54 -11.40 -1.68
CA GLY A 40 -2.64 -11.61 -0.74
C GLY A 40 -3.96 -11.88 -1.43
N ALA A 41 -4.84 -12.58 -0.74
CA ALA A 41 -6.22 -12.83 -1.13
C ALA A 41 -7.13 -12.68 0.09
N GLU A 42 -8.30 -12.07 -0.08
CA GLU A 42 -9.24 -11.83 1.01
C GLU A 42 -10.68 -11.92 0.53
N SER A 43 -11.53 -12.52 1.35
CA SER A 43 -12.98 -12.59 1.13
C SER A 43 -13.68 -12.50 2.49
N SER A 44 -13.70 -11.26 3.05
CA SER A 44 -14.18 -10.97 4.41
C SER A 44 -15.55 -10.29 4.44
N ILE A 45 -16.25 -10.14 3.29
CA ILE A 45 -17.61 -9.60 3.23
C ILE A 45 -18.61 -10.69 3.63
N CYS A 46 -18.61 -11.01 4.90
CA CYS A 46 -19.52 -11.95 5.53
C CYS A 46 -20.09 -11.35 6.82
N PRO A 47 -21.19 -11.89 7.38
CA PRO A 47 -21.82 -11.34 8.59
C PRO A 47 -20.85 -11.13 9.74
N THR A 48 -19.92 -12.07 9.99
CA THR A 48 -18.95 -11.97 11.08
C THR A 48 -17.89 -10.88 10.80
N GLY A 49 -17.37 -10.79 9.57
CA GLY A 49 -16.42 -9.77 9.17
C GLY A 49 -17.01 -8.35 9.30
N ILE A 50 -18.22 -8.16 8.75
CA ILE A 50 -18.93 -6.87 8.83
C ILE A 50 -19.20 -6.51 10.29
N ALA A 51 -19.74 -7.42 11.11
CA ALA A 51 -20.05 -7.17 12.51
C ALA A 51 -18.79 -6.84 13.32
N GLY A 52 -17.67 -7.52 13.05
CA GLY A 52 -16.37 -7.24 13.70
C GLY A 52 -15.88 -5.82 13.44
N PHE A 53 -15.81 -5.41 12.17
CA PHE A 53 -15.36 -4.06 11.81
C PHE A 53 -16.38 -2.97 12.18
N GLN A 54 -17.66 -3.28 12.17
CA GLN A 54 -18.70 -2.37 12.67
C GLN A 54 -18.54 -2.12 14.18
N SER A 55 -18.22 -3.15 14.95
CA SER A 55 -17.96 -3.01 16.39
C SER A 55 -16.74 -2.15 16.71
N LEU A 56 -15.77 -2.08 15.79
CA LEU A 56 -14.63 -1.18 15.86
C LEU A 56 -14.94 0.25 15.38
N THR A 57 -16.18 0.51 14.93
CA THR A 57 -16.57 1.79 14.30
C THR A 57 -15.66 2.21 13.15
N ALA A 58 -15.09 1.24 12.42
CA ALA A 58 -14.12 1.47 11.38
C ALA A 58 -14.71 1.55 9.98
N LEU A 59 -15.96 1.05 9.80
CA LEU A 59 -16.64 1.06 8.49
C LEU A 59 -17.26 2.41 8.19
N SER A 60 -17.25 2.77 6.91
CA SER A 60 -17.93 3.96 6.40
C SER A 60 -19.44 3.88 6.68
N THR A 61 -19.98 4.99 7.15
CA THR A 61 -21.41 5.17 7.42
C THR A 61 -22.11 6.02 6.34
N SER A 62 -21.47 6.17 5.17
CA SER A 62 -22.05 6.92 4.07
C SER A 62 -23.11 6.09 3.35
N ASP A 63 -24.28 6.71 3.10
CA ASP A 63 -25.35 6.12 2.28
C ASP A 63 -25.14 6.35 0.77
N ASP A 64 -24.19 7.21 0.40
CA ASP A 64 -23.84 7.49 -0.99
C ASP A 64 -22.61 6.68 -1.40
N PRO A 65 -22.75 5.70 -2.30
CA PRO A 65 -21.64 4.86 -2.73
C PRO A 65 -20.51 5.64 -3.41
N LEU A 66 -20.76 6.80 -3.99
CA LEU A 66 -19.74 7.65 -4.61
C LEU A 66 -18.87 8.40 -3.58
N TYR A 67 -19.33 8.45 -2.33
CA TYR A 67 -18.66 9.11 -1.21
C TYR A 67 -18.48 8.17 0.00
N ALA A 68 -18.53 6.88 -0.23
CA ALA A 68 -18.35 5.89 0.84
C ALA A 68 -16.86 5.63 1.14
N SER A 69 -16.00 5.59 0.11
CA SER A 69 -14.56 5.45 0.25
C SER A 69 -13.88 6.73 -0.23
N ILE A 70 -13.56 7.64 0.70
CA ILE A 70 -13.01 8.98 0.43
C ILE A 70 -11.75 9.24 1.28
N PRO A 71 -10.64 8.53 1.00
CA PRO A 71 -9.39 8.72 1.73
C PRO A 71 -8.94 10.19 1.73
N PHE A 72 -8.41 10.65 2.86
CA PHE A 72 -7.90 12.00 3.09
C PHE A 72 -8.94 13.14 3.03
N ASP A 73 -10.21 12.84 2.73
CA ASP A 73 -11.28 13.85 2.74
C ASP A 73 -11.60 14.28 4.18
N LYS A 74 -11.92 15.57 4.36
CA LYS A 74 -12.33 16.09 5.68
C LYS A 74 -13.62 15.45 6.21
N ASN A 75 -14.46 14.91 5.33
CA ASN A 75 -15.73 14.26 5.67
C ASN A 75 -15.63 12.72 5.71
N ARG A 76 -14.42 12.15 5.67
CA ARG A 76 -14.21 10.70 5.71
C ARG A 76 -14.81 10.07 6.97
N LYS A 77 -15.43 8.92 6.84
CA LYS A 77 -16.20 8.26 7.91
C LYS A 77 -15.82 6.80 8.15
N GLY A 78 -14.69 6.36 7.69
CA GLY A 78 -14.26 4.97 7.75
C GLY A 78 -14.00 4.36 6.37
N PHE A 79 -13.65 3.09 6.34
CA PHE A 79 -13.38 2.38 5.09
C PHE A 79 -14.57 1.55 4.61
N VAL A 80 -14.58 1.23 3.32
CA VAL A 80 -15.49 0.27 2.70
C VAL A 80 -14.76 -1.07 2.60
N LEU A 81 -15.38 -2.16 3.04
CA LEU A 81 -14.83 -3.51 2.84
C LEU A 81 -14.81 -3.86 1.34
N GLY A 82 -13.68 -4.36 0.88
CA GLY A 82 -13.50 -4.94 -0.45
C GLY A 82 -13.05 -6.39 -0.35
N GLU A 83 -13.20 -7.13 -1.45
CA GLU A 83 -12.72 -8.50 -1.62
C GLU A 83 -11.90 -8.61 -2.89
N GLY A 84 -10.93 -9.50 -2.91
CA GLY A 84 -10.12 -9.74 -4.09
C GLY A 84 -8.80 -10.44 -3.81
N ALA A 85 -7.94 -10.44 -4.82
CA ALA A 85 -6.60 -10.99 -4.73
C ALA A 85 -5.63 -10.22 -5.63
N GLY A 86 -4.42 -10.04 -5.13
CA GLY A 86 -3.28 -9.55 -5.90
C GLY A 86 -2.09 -10.47 -5.65
N VAL A 87 -1.61 -11.11 -6.72
CA VAL A 87 -0.46 -12.03 -6.66
C VAL A 87 0.52 -11.67 -7.76
N VAL A 88 1.79 -11.57 -7.39
CA VAL A 88 2.88 -11.27 -8.30
C VAL A 88 3.85 -12.43 -8.39
N VAL A 89 4.59 -12.47 -9.49
CA VAL A 89 5.75 -13.34 -9.67
C VAL A 89 6.98 -12.49 -9.46
N LEU A 90 7.70 -12.72 -8.38
CA LEU A 90 9.03 -12.18 -8.18
C LEU A 90 10.06 -13.14 -8.74
N GLU A 91 11.07 -12.61 -9.40
CA GLU A 91 12.09 -13.41 -10.05
C GLU A 91 13.44 -12.69 -9.95
N GLU A 92 14.52 -13.45 -9.77
CA GLU A 92 15.87 -12.91 -9.81
C GLU A 92 16.13 -12.24 -11.15
N LEU A 93 16.75 -11.05 -11.11
CA LEU A 93 16.84 -10.17 -12.26
C LEU A 93 17.58 -10.81 -13.48
N GLU A 94 18.73 -11.45 -13.24
CA GLU A 94 19.51 -12.05 -14.33
C GLU A 94 18.84 -13.34 -14.85
N HIS A 95 18.13 -14.07 -13.96
CA HIS A 95 17.30 -15.21 -14.37
C HIS A 95 16.16 -14.75 -15.29
N ALA A 96 15.46 -13.68 -14.95
CA ALA A 96 14.40 -13.08 -15.77
C ALA A 96 14.92 -12.61 -17.14
N LYS A 97 16.05 -11.89 -17.15
CA LYS A 97 16.71 -11.43 -18.38
C LYS A 97 17.16 -12.59 -19.27
N ALA A 98 17.75 -13.63 -18.69
CA ALA A 98 18.27 -14.80 -19.43
C ALA A 98 17.18 -15.54 -20.21
N ARG A 99 15.92 -15.55 -19.72
CA ARG A 99 14.78 -16.15 -20.43
C ARG A 99 13.98 -15.15 -21.29
N GLY A 100 14.39 -13.87 -21.33
CA GLY A 100 13.68 -12.82 -22.06
C GLY A 100 12.31 -12.47 -21.46
N ALA A 101 12.19 -12.51 -20.13
CA ALA A 101 10.96 -12.14 -19.45
C ALA A 101 10.62 -10.66 -19.66
N HIS A 102 9.32 -10.36 -19.73
CA HIS A 102 8.86 -8.99 -19.57
C HIS A 102 8.95 -8.58 -18.09
N ILE A 103 9.68 -7.51 -17.80
CA ILE A 103 9.90 -7.00 -16.46
C ILE A 103 9.09 -5.71 -16.32
N TYR A 104 8.13 -5.70 -15.40
CA TYR A 104 7.26 -4.54 -15.11
C TYR A 104 7.98 -3.49 -14.26
N ALA A 105 8.70 -3.96 -13.24
CA ALA A 105 9.45 -3.12 -12.31
C ALA A 105 10.48 -3.98 -11.57
N GLU A 106 11.44 -3.34 -10.93
CA GLU A 106 12.39 -3.97 -10.02
C GLU A 106 12.02 -3.64 -8.58
N VAL A 107 12.02 -4.65 -7.69
CA VAL A 107 11.87 -4.44 -6.24
C VAL A 107 13.24 -4.21 -5.66
N VAL A 108 13.48 -3.03 -5.13
CA VAL A 108 14.81 -2.58 -4.68
C VAL A 108 14.91 -2.37 -3.17
N GLY A 109 13.77 -2.36 -2.47
CA GLY A 109 13.79 -2.18 -1.01
C GLY A 109 12.49 -2.62 -0.34
N HIS A 110 12.62 -3.02 0.92
CA HIS A 110 11.51 -3.41 1.78
C HIS A 110 11.74 -2.93 3.21
N GLY A 111 10.71 -2.39 3.83
CA GLY A 111 10.70 -1.99 5.24
C GLY A 111 9.48 -2.54 5.97
N ALA A 112 9.71 -3.10 7.14
CA ALA A 112 8.66 -3.58 8.04
C ALA A 112 8.99 -3.19 9.47
N THR A 113 7.98 -2.71 10.19
CA THR A 113 8.09 -2.23 11.57
C THR A 113 6.84 -2.60 12.35
N ALA A 114 6.87 -2.36 13.66
CA ALA A 114 5.71 -2.41 14.53
C ALA A 114 5.72 -1.18 15.43
N ASP A 115 4.55 -0.59 15.68
CA ASP A 115 4.42 0.63 16.47
C ASP A 115 4.64 0.40 17.97
N ALA A 116 4.40 -0.82 18.48
CA ALA A 116 4.42 -1.14 19.92
C ALA A 116 3.59 -0.15 20.76
N PHE A 117 2.48 0.32 20.24
CA PHE A 117 1.65 1.37 20.82
C PHE A 117 0.26 0.87 21.22
N HIS A 118 -0.55 0.44 20.26
CA HIS A 118 -1.92 0.00 20.48
C HIS A 118 -2.26 -1.21 19.62
N ILE A 119 -3.28 -1.98 20.00
CA ILE A 119 -3.63 -3.23 19.30
C ILE A 119 -4.17 -3.00 17.87
N THR A 120 -4.84 -1.87 17.62
CA THR A 120 -5.44 -1.54 16.32
C THR A 120 -5.17 -0.12 15.83
N SER A 121 -4.87 0.83 16.72
CA SER A 121 -4.61 2.23 16.35
C SER A 121 -3.13 2.43 16.02
N PRO A 122 -2.81 3.10 14.90
CA PRO A 122 -1.43 3.49 14.61
C PRO A 122 -0.91 4.50 15.64
N CYS A 123 0.40 4.61 15.76
CA CYS A 123 1.05 5.61 16.61
C CYS A 123 0.76 7.02 16.08
N GLU A 124 0.34 7.91 16.96
CA GLU A 124 -0.14 9.26 16.60
C GLU A 124 0.93 10.13 15.93
N ASP A 125 2.19 9.89 16.25
CA ASP A 125 3.32 10.62 15.65
C ASP A 125 3.73 10.07 14.28
N GLY A 126 3.20 8.92 13.86
CA GLY A 126 3.51 8.26 12.58
C GLY A 126 4.91 7.62 12.51
N SER A 127 5.64 7.57 13.63
CA SER A 127 7.05 7.15 13.66
C SER A 127 7.28 5.71 13.16
N GLY A 128 6.37 4.78 13.45
CA GLY A 128 6.47 3.39 12.99
C GLY A 128 6.39 3.27 11.48
N ALA A 129 5.38 3.90 10.86
CA ALA A 129 5.23 3.90 9.41
C ALA A 129 6.36 4.70 8.72
N ALA A 130 6.78 5.83 9.29
CA ALA A 130 7.94 6.59 8.80
C ALA A 130 9.20 5.71 8.77
N LYS A 131 9.43 4.95 9.84
CA LYS A 131 10.58 4.04 9.92
C LYS A 131 10.54 2.92 8.88
N ALA A 132 9.37 2.39 8.56
CA ALA A 132 9.23 1.40 7.49
C ALA A 132 9.62 2.00 6.12
N MET A 133 9.17 3.22 5.81
CA MET A 133 9.55 3.95 4.59
C MET A 133 11.06 4.22 4.55
N GLU A 134 11.65 4.72 5.64
CA GLU A 134 13.10 4.94 5.75
C GLU A 134 13.92 3.67 5.51
N LEU A 135 13.49 2.53 6.06
CA LEU A 135 14.16 1.24 5.87
C LEU A 135 14.13 0.82 4.39
N ALA A 136 12.97 0.95 3.74
CA ALA A 136 12.83 0.63 2.31
C ALA A 136 13.72 1.52 1.44
N MET A 137 13.71 2.85 1.67
CA MET A 137 14.58 3.79 0.95
C MET A 137 16.06 3.53 1.21
N THR A 138 16.44 3.24 2.46
CA THR A 138 17.83 2.92 2.83
C THR A 138 18.33 1.69 2.08
N GLU A 139 17.53 0.63 2.00
CA GLU A 139 17.88 -0.58 1.26
C GLU A 139 17.96 -0.32 -0.24
N ALA A 140 17.02 0.41 -0.78
CA ALA A 140 17.00 0.85 -2.18
C ALA A 140 18.17 1.79 -2.51
N LYS A 141 18.84 2.37 -1.51
CA LYS A 141 19.84 3.45 -1.65
C LYS A 141 19.25 4.68 -2.36
N ALA A 142 17.96 4.90 -2.19
CA ALA A 142 17.23 6.01 -2.75
C ALA A 142 17.11 7.16 -1.72
N ALA A 143 17.30 8.38 -2.19
CA ALA A 143 17.01 9.57 -1.40
C ALA A 143 15.49 9.88 -1.46
N PRO A 144 14.92 10.54 -0.44
CA PRO A 144 13.50 10.91 -0.44
C PRO A 144 13.06 11.70 -1.69
N GLU A 145 13.96 12.52 -2.25
CA GLU A 145 13.70 13.34 -3.44
C GLU A 145 13.60 12.52 -4.74
N GLU A 146 14.09 11.29 -4.74
CA GLU A 146 14.03 10.39 -5.89
C GLU A 146 12.70 9.64 -5.95
N ILE A 147 11.96 9.56 -4.83
CA ILE A 147 10.66 8.91 -4.79
C ILE A 147 9.59 9.87 -5.34
N THR A 148 8.92 9.46 -6.39
CA THR A 148 7.95 10.31 -7.08
C THR A 148 6.50 9.94 -6.82
N TYR A 149 6.24 8.74 -6.27
CA TYR A 149 4.90 8.22 -6.04
C TYR A 149 4.81 7.38 -4.76
N ILE A 150 3.71 7.52 -4.05
CA ILE A 150 3.31 6.68 -2.91
C ILE A 150 1.87 6.20 -3.13
N ASN A 151 1.68 4.89 -3.18
CA ASN A 151 0.36 4.28 -3.02
C ASN A 151 0.12 4.10 -1.51
N ALA A 152 -0.66 4.99 -0.94
CA ALA A 152 -0.86 5.07 0.49
C ALA A 152 -1.77 3.97 1.02
N HIS A 153 -1.66 3.67 2.31
CA HIS A 153 -2.67 2.87 2.99
C HIS A 153 -4.04 3.53 2.90
N GLY A 154 -4.15 4.82 3.19
CA GLY A 154 -5.26 5.69 2.83
C GLY A 154 -6.63 5.03 2.95
N THR A 155 -7.03 4.67 4.17
CA THR A 155 -8.25 3.88 4.41
C THR A 155 -9.54 4.71 4.39
N GLY A 156 -9.44 6.02 4.53
CA GLY A 156 -10.60 6.88 4.79
C GLY A 156 -11.03 6.87 6.26
N THR A 157 -10.24 6.29 7.16
CA THR A 157 -10.44 6.45 8.61
C THR A 157 -9.74 7.72 9.10
N HIS A 158 -10.34 8.37 10.09
CA HIS A 158 -9.81 9.65 10.57
C HIS A 158 -8.35 9.56 11.02
N HIS A 159 -8.03 8.62 11.89
CA HIS A 159 -6.70 8.48 12.48
C HIS A 159 -5.66 7.97 11.47
N ASN A 160 -6.00 6.96 10.66
CA ASN A 160 -5.03 6.42 9.71
C ASN A 160 -4.53 7.50 8.76
N ASP A 161 -5.44 8.21 8.10
CA ASP A 161 -5.07 9.14 7.04
C ASP A 161 -4.25 10.32 7.59
N LEU A 162 -4.61 10.77 8.81
CA LEU A 162 -3.86 11.82 9.51
C LEU A 162 -2.46 11.34 9.90
N PHE A 163 -2.35 10.16 10.53
CA PHE A 163 -1.06 9.68 11.04
C PHE A 163 -0.15 9.21 9.90
N GLU A 164 -0.71 8.67 8.82
CA GLU A 164 0.05 8.37 7.60
C GLU A 164 0.59 9.64 6.93
N THR A 165 -0.19 10.73 6.90
CA THR A 165 0.28 12.04 6.46
C THR A 165 1.49 12.51 7.29
N ARG A 166 1.43 12.36 8.61
CA ARG A 166 2.55 12.68 9.51
C ARG A 166 3.75 11.79 9.24
N ALA A 167 3.54 10.50 9.05
CA ALA A 167 4.59 9.53 8.74
C ALA A 167 5.32 9.88 7.44
N ILE A 168 4.58 10.22 6.38
CA ILE A 168 5.17 10.65 5.10
C ILE A 168 6.01 11.91 5.30
N LYS A 169 5.49 12.91 6.03
CA LYS A 169 6.26 14.13 6.34
C LYS A 169 7.53 13.85 7.14
N LEU A 170 7.50 12.92 8.09
CA LEU A 170 8.68 12.51 8.86
C LEU A 170 9.73 11.84 7.99
N ALA A 171 9.32 10.87 7.15
CA ALA A 171 10.24 10.09 6.32
C ALA A 171 10.83 10.90 5.17
N PHE A 172 10.06 11.83 4.59
CA PHE A 172 10.43 12.55 3.37
C PHE A 172 10.88 14.00 3.62
N GLY A 173 10.60 14.57 4.78
CA GLY A 173 10.91 15.97 5.08
C GLY A 173 10.30 16.92 4.04
N GLU A 174 11.10 17.82 3.49
CA GLU A 174 10.65 18.77 2.47
C GLU A 174 10.27 18.09 1.14
N ALA A 175 10.84 16.93 0.84
CA ALA A 175 10.51 16.17 -0.38
C ALA A 175 9.05 15.68 -0.39
N ALA A 176 8.41 15.52 0.76
CA ALA A 176 6.99 15.12 0.88
C ALA A 176 6.05 16.00 0.05
N LYS A 177 6.39 17.27 -0.19
CA LYS A 177 5.60 18.21 -0.98
C LYS A 177 5.60 17.94 -2.48
N ASN A 178 6.56 17.13 -2.95
CA ASN A 178 6.77 16.83 -4.37
C ASN A 178 6.37 15.41 -4.76
N VAL A 179 6.01 14.59 -3.79
CA VAL A 179 5.57 13.21 -3.99
C VAL A 179 4.09 13.20 -4.34
N CYS A 180 3.73 12.50 -5.41
CA CYS A 180 2.32 12.21 -5.72
C CYS A 180 1.84 11.07 -4.85
N ILE A 181 0.76 11.26 -4.13
CA ILE A 181 0.17 10.24 -3.26
C ILE A 181 -1.21 9.89 -3.80
N ASN A 182 -1.62 8.66 -3.72
CA ASN A 182 -3.02 8.30 -3.90
C ASN A 182 -3.42 7.15 -2.97
N SER A 183 -4.69 6.83 -2.94
CA SER A 183 -5.19 5.60 -2.33
C SER A 183 -6.01 4.80 -3.33
N THR A 184 -5.55 3.60 -3.66
CA THR A 184 -6.29 2.64 -4.48
C THR A 184 -7.59 2.21 -3.80
N LYS A 185 -7.65 2.27 -2.48
CA LYS A 185 -8.87 1.96 -1.70
C LYS A 185 -10.04 2.90 -1.99
N SER A 186 -9.77 4.06 -2.58
CA SER A 186 -10.83 4.94 -3.08
C SER A 186 -11.67 4.32 -4.20
N MET A 187 -11.11 3.34 -4.92
CA MET A 187 -11.78 2.61 -6.02
C MET A 187 -12.17 1.19 -5.64
N THR A 188 -11.31 0.49 -4.91
CA THR A 188 -11.49 -0.94 -4.61
C THR A 188 -12.12 -1.21 -3.25
N GLY A 189 -12.20 -0.21 -2.37
CA GLY A 189 -12.40 -0.44 -0.96
C GLY A 189 -11.14 -1.05 -0.32
N HIS A 190 -11.25 -1.40 0.95
CA HIS A 190 -10.16 -2.00 1.71
C HIS A 190 -10.24 -3.53 1.64
N LEU A 191 -9.32 -4.15 0.89
CA LEU A 191 -9.26 -5.59 0.69
C LEU A 191 -8.50 -6.33 1.82
N LEU A 192 -8.29 -5.67 2.96
CA LEU A 192 -7.60 -6.23 4.12
C LEU A 192 -6.27 -6.90 3.74
N GLY A 193 -6.11 -8.22 3.96
CA GLY A 193 -4.89 -8.94 3.64
C GLY A 193 -4.53 -8.99 2.16
N ALA A 194 -5.49 -8.80 1.26
CA ALA A 194 -5.24 -8.71 -0.19
C ALA A 194 -4.78 -7.31 -0.63
N ALA A 195 -5.02 -6.26 0.17
CA ALA A 195 -4.82 -4.88 -0.24
C ALA A 195 -3.39 -4.63 -0.75
N GLY A 196 -2.37 -4.99 0.03
CA GLY A 196 -0.97 -4.78 -0.35
C GLY A 196 -0.56 -5.51 -1.64
N GLY A 197 -1.14 -6.68 -1.92
CA GLY A 197 -0.91 -7.40 -3.18
C GLY A 197 -1.47 -6.67 -4.38
N VAL A 198 -2.70 -6.16 -4.29
CA VAL A 198 -3.35 -5.37 -5.35
C VAL A 198 -2.64 -4.03 -5.54
N GLU A 199 -2.32 -3.33 -4.47
CA GLU A 199 -1.61 -2.05 -4.47
C GLU A 199 -0.21 -2.17 -5.07
N PHE A 200 0.48 -3.28 -4.81
CA PHE A 200 1.77 -3.57 -5.43
C PHE A 200 1.65 -3.73 -6.96
N VAL A 201 0.62 -4.43 -7.44
CA VAL A 201 0.34 -4.53 -8.89
C VAL A 201 0.08 -3.15 -9.48
N VAL A 202 -0.68 -2.30 -8.80
CA VAL A 202 -0.92 -0.91 -9.22
C VAL A 202 0.38 -0.11 -9.28
N CYS A 203 1.26 -0.23 -8.27
CA CYS A 203 2.56 0.44 -8.28
C CYS A 203 3.44 -0.03 -9.45
N ALA A 204 3.56 -1.35 -9.67
CA ALA A 204 4.33 -1.89 -10.78
C ALA A 204 3.82 -1.40 -12.15
N LYS A 205 2.50 -1.31 -12.32
CA LYS A 205 1.88 -0.75 -13.53
C LYS A 205 2.10 0.76 -13.65
N SER A 206 2.09 1.48 -12.53
CA SER A 206 2.38 2.91 -12.54
C SER A 206 3.83 3.19 -12.97
N VAL A 207 4.78 2.35 -12.53
CA VAL A 207 6.19 2.43 -12.97
C VAL A 207 6.31 2.14 -14.47
N GLU A 208 5.66 1.08 -14.96
CA GLU A 208 5.72 0.69 -16.37
C GLU A 208 5.09 1.72 -17.30
N GLU A 209 3.95 2.29 -16.91
CA GLU A 209 3.12 3.14 -17.78
C GLU A 209 3.36 4.64 -17.59
N GLY A 210 4.09 5.05 -16.53
CA GLY A 210 4.24 6.47 -16.19
C GLY A 210 2.90 7.12 -15.82
N TYR A 211 1.99 6.36 -15.18
CA TYR A 211 0.62 6.79 -14.91
C TYR A 211 0.24 6.57 -13.45
N ILE A 212 -0.20 7.64 -12.78
CA ILE A 212 -0.68 7.62 -11.39
C ILE A 212 -2.17 7.90 -11.40
N HIS A 213 -2.99 6.92 -10.98
CA HIS A 213 -4.42 7.10 -10.89
C HIS A 213 -4.80 8.11 -9.79
N GLN A 214 -5.96 8.76 -9.96
CA GLN A 214 -6.46 9.70 -8.95
C GLN A 214 -7.03 8.97 -7.71
N THR A 215 -7.06 9.67 -6.57
CA THR A 215 -7.90 9.30 -5.42
C THR A 215 -9.33 9.70 -5.71
N MET A 216 -10.21 8.69 -5.87
CA MET A 216 -11.62 8.91 -6.23
C MET A 216 -12.45 9.36 -5.03
N GLY A 217 -13.53 10.07 -5.30
CA GLY A 217 -14.54 10.49 -4.30
C GLY A 217 -14.11 11.64 -3.41
N THR A 218 -12.83 11.80 -3.11
CA THR A 218 -12.30 12.91 -2.29
C THR A 218 -12.46 14.23 -3.02
N LYS A 219 -13.05 15.20 -2.36
CA LYS A 219 -13.32 16.54 -2.91
C LYS A 219 -12.51 17.63 -2.22
N GLU A 220 -12.39 17.53 -0.92
CA GLU A 220 -11.74 18.51 -0.08
C GLU A 220 -10.97 17.79 1.02
N THR A 221 -9.65 17.92 0.99
CA THR A 221 -8.78 17.29 1.99
C THR A 221 -9.01 17.87 3.37
N ASP A 222 -8.78 17.06 4.39
CA ASP A 222 -8.65 17.51 5.76
C ASP A 222 -7.48 18.51 5.84
N GLU A 223 -7.61 19.56 6.65
CA GLU A 223 -6.58 20.59 6.80
C GLU A 223 -5.23 20.04 7.28
N GLU A 224 -5.25 18.95 8.07
CA GLU A 224 -4.04 18.27 8.52
C GLU A 224 -3.50 17.25 7.49
N CYS A 225 -4.27 16.92 6.45
CA CYS A 225 -3.88 16.11 5.30
C CYS A 225 -3.53 17.04 4.13
N ASP A 226 -2.39 17.72 4.20
CA ASP A 226 -1.99 18.84 3.35
C ASP A 226 -0.93 18.48 2.29
N LEU A 227 -0.87 17.20 1.89
CA LEU A 227 0.01 16.71 0.82
C LEU A 227 -0.74 16.57 -0.52
N ASP A 228 -0.03 16.17 -1.57
CA ASP A 228 -0.62 15.97 -2.91
C ASP A 228 -1.23 14.57 -3.05
N TYR A 229 -2.50 14.43 -2.72
CA TYR A 229 -3.23 13.14 -2.79
C TYR A 229 -3.81 12.82 -4.17
N THR A 230 -3.34 13.46 -5.23
CA THR A 230 -3.74 13.22 -6.62
C THR A 230 -5.27 13.26 -6.77
N ILE A 231 -5.88 14.38 -6.39
CA ILE A 231 -7.33 14.57 -6.42
C ILE A 231 -7.76 15.19 -7.76
N GLY A 232 -8.93 14.80 -8.25
CA GLY A 232 -9.60 15.41 -9.40
C GLY A 232 -9.18 14.89 -10.76
N ALA A 233 -7.91 14.54 -10.97
CA ALA A 233 -7.42 13.95 -12.22
C ALA A 233 -6.20 13.05 -11.96
N PRO A 234 -6.00 12.00 -12.79
CA PRO A 234 -4.77 11.23 -12.78
C PRO A 234 -3.58 12.09 -13.25
N LYS A 235 -2.38 11.60 -13.01
CA LYS A 235 -1.13 12.26 -13.43
C LYS A 235 -0.31 11.35 -14.33
N GLU A 236 0.23 11.94 -15.39
CA GLU A 236 1.28 11.32 -16.19
C GLU A 236 2.63 11.86 -15.71
N LYS A 237 3.52 10.95 -15.28
CA LYS A 237 4.82 11.28 -14.70
C LYS A 237 5.71 10.05 -14.72
N ASP A 238 7.01 10.25 -14.89
CA ASP A 238 7.97 9.17 -14.62
C ASP A 238 7.85 8.74 -13.15
N VAL A 239 7.55 7.48 -12.94
CA VAL A 239 7.30 6.90 -11.61
C VAL A 239 8.50 6.09 -11.17
N VAL A 240 9.02 6.48 -10.02
CA VAL A 240 10.10 5.79 -9.30
C VAL A 240 9.71 5.61 -7.84
#